data_7b947194c3700b472ac4157409562d9e
#
_entry.id   7b947194c3700b472ac4157409562d9e
#
_cell.length_a   1.000
_cell.length_b   1.000
_cell.length_c   1.000
_cell.angle_alpha   90.00
_cell.angle_beta   90.00
_cell.angle_gamma   90.00
#
_symmetry.space_group_name_H-M   'P 1'
#
loop_
_entity.id
_entity.type
_entity.pdbx_description
1 polymer ?
#
loop_
_entity_poly.entity_id
_entity_poly.type
_entity_poly.pdbx_seq_one_letter_code
_entity_poly.pdbx_strand_id
1 'polypeptide(L)'
;MRQLLALIFSVAFLSVLNGAQREPAKTFDAYVIDVEGGEATLFVSPTGESLLVDAGWPGFDGRDADRILAAAQQAGIKQIDHFVVTHYHADHAGGTAQLAARLPIRHFIDRGANFSDDERAQYGAYSPVGAGVRRTEVKPGDSIAMDGLTVDVIAAGGSVLKAPLRGQGISNPFCAEFKPQGADITSRAADGGDSRSVSLFLTYGRFRTAIMGDLTWNKEFELMCPANPLGDVDVYLVSHHGSDTSGSPVLVNALRPRAAIMNNGPRKGGAIQTFEILSRLPGSVDLWQNHYSVSGGQQHNRPEMFIANLSEGAPLPGAPAGAAPVHTGAAYWIKLSARADGSFTISNSRTAFTKEYPPRQ
;
A
#
# COMPACT_ATOMS: atom_id res chain seq x y z
N MET A 1 73.89 -1.51 -56.76
CA MET A 1 72.39 -1.38 -56.81
C MET A 1 71.85 -2.12 -55.62
N ARG A 2 71.51 -1.37 -54.54
CA ARG A 2 70.90 -1.91 -53.31
C ARG A 2 69.50 -1.32 -53.24
N GLN A 3 68.48 -2.14 -53.31
CA GLN A 3 67.08 -1.75 -53.16
C GLN A 3 66.75 -1.75 -51.67
N LEU A 4 66.29 -0.61 -51.15
CA LEU A 4 65.70 -0.47 -49.81
C LEU A 4 64.20 -0.81 -49.92
N LEU A 5 63.77 -1.83 -49.20
CA LEU A 5 62.36 -2.10 -48.96
C LEU A 5 61.93 -1.30 -47.72
N ALA A 6 61.00 -0.40 -47.88
CA ALA A 6 60.35 0.30 -46.78
C ALA A 6 59.11 -0.53 -46.34
N LEU A 7 59.14 -1.03 -45.10
CA LEU A 7 57.97 -1.63 -44.42
C LEU A 7 57.12 -0.53 -43.84
N ILE A 8 55.84 -0.40 -44.29
CA ILE A 8 54.85 0.47 -43.71
C ILE A 8 54.09 -0.35 -42.63
N PHE A 9 54.29 -0.01 -41.36
CA PHE A 9 53.50 -0.52 -40.26
C PHE A 9 52.22 0.28 -40.13
N SER A 10 51.05 -0.32 -40.50
CA SER A 10 49.73 0.25 -40.23
C SER A 10 49.33 -0.09 -38.79
N VAL A 11 49.34 0.91 -37.93
CA VAL A 11 48.79 0.78 -36.55
C VAL A 11 47.25 0.98 -36.64
N ALA A 12 46.50 -0.11 -36.48
CA ALA A 12 45.06 -0.04 -36.34
C ALA A 12 44.68 0.40 -34.92
N PHE A 13 44.18 1.63 -34.77
CA PHE A 13 43.56 2.07 -33.52
C PHE A 13 42.22 1.36 -33.33
N LEU A 14 42.16 0.37 -32.44
CA LEU A 14 40.89 -0.18 -31.94
C LEU A 14 40.33 0.84 -30.94
N SER A 15 39.31 1.60 -31.35
CA SER A 15 38.48 2.41 -30.47
C SER A 15 37.61 1.47 -29.64
N VAL A 16 37.99 1.21 -28.39
CA VAL A 16 37.12 0.53 -27.43
C VAL A 16 35.99 1.54 -27.05
N LEU A 17 34.84 1.34 -27.65
CA LEU A 17 33.61 2.00 -27.19
C LEU A 17 33.27 1.42 -25.81
N ASN A 18 33.70 2.10 -24.75
CA ASN A 18 33.18 1.91 -23.40
C ASN A 18 31.71 2.34 -23.41
N GLY A 19 30.82 1.39 -23.71
CA GLY A 19 29.42 1.53 -23.40
C GLY A 19 29.28 1.66 -21.90
N ALA A 20 29.15 2.87 -21.38
CA ALA A 20 28.77 3.08 -20.01
C ALA A 20 27.48 2.30 -19.77
N GLN A 21 27.56 1.16 -19.07
CA GLN A 21 26.39 0.47 -18.57
C GLN A 21 25.69 1.48 -17.64
N ARG A 22 24.55 1.98 -18.14
CA ARG A 22 23.69 2.86 -17.33
C ARG A 22 23.29 2.04 -16.11
N GLU A 23 23.69 2.45 -14.92
CA GLU A 23 23.19 1.86 -13.69
C GLU A 23 21.66 1.77 -13.79
N PRO A 24 21.04 0.64 -13.39
CA PRO A 24 19.58 0.52 -13.42
C PRO A 24 19.00 1.68 -12.62
N ALA A 25 18.06 2.39 -13.22
CA ALA A 25 17.42 3.52 -12.55
C ALA A 25 16.84 3.03 -11.23
N LYS A 26 17.19 3.69 -10.13
CA LYS A 26 16.67 3.39 -8.80
C LYS A 26 15.15 3.50 -8.82
N THR A 27 14.47 2.54 -8.25
CA THR A 27 13.01 2.49 -8.16
C THR A 27 12.53 2.73 -6.73
N PHE A 28 11.34 3.26 -6.60
CA PHE A 28 10.52 3.17 -5.41
C PHE A 28 9.65 1.94 -5.55
N ASP A 29 9.81 0.96 -4.68
CA ASP A 29 9.09 -0.30 -4.72
C ASP A 29 8.05 -0.38 -3.60
N ALA A 30 6.90 -1.02 -3.87
CA ALA A 30 5.92 -1.39 -2.88
C ALA A 30 5.51 -2.86 -3.05
N TYR A 31 5.50 -3.60 -1.96
CA TYR A 31 5.02 -4.99 -1.88
C TYR A 31 3.72 -4.98 -1.08
N VAL A 32 2.59 -5.18 -1.76
CA VAL A 32 1.29 -5.34 -1.13
C VAL A 32 1.11 -6.81 -0.81
N ILE A 33 1.23 -7.15 0.47
CA ILE A 33 1.39 -8.52 0.96
C ILE A 33 0.03 -9.08 1.33
N ASP A 34 -0.27 -10.32 0.92
CA ASP A 34 -1.51 -10.97 1.31
C ASP A 34 -1.44 -11.44 2.77
N VAL A 35 -2.22 -10.79 3.61
CA VAL A 35 -2.45 -11.14 5.01
C VAL A 35 -3.95 -11.45 5.26
N GLU A 36 -4.62 -12.04 4.27
CA GLU A 36 -5.99 -12.54 4.33
C GLU A 36 -7.04 -11.46 4.66
N GLY A 37 -6.91 -10.30 4.02
CA GLY A 37 -7.81 -9.16 4.22
C GLY A 37 -7.51 -8.33 5.46
N GLY A 38 -6.28 -8.39 5.94
CA GLY A 38 -5.67 -7.35 6.74
C GLY A 38 -4.79 -6.45 5.88
N GLU A 39 -4.02 -5.56 6.51
CA GLU A 39 -3.07 -4.68 5.83
C GLU A 39 -1.65 -5.06 6.18
N ALA A 40 -0.81 -5.19 5.14
CA ALA A 40 0.64 -5.18 5.24
C ALA A 40 1.23 -4.73 3.90
N THR A 41 1.71 -3.50 3.84
CA THR A 41 2.37 -2.96 2.65
C THR A 41 3.78 -2.50 2.99
N LEU A 42 4.78 -3.14 2.38
CA LEU A 42 6.19 -2.77 2.52
C LEU A 42 6.61 -1.87 1.37
N PHE A 43 6.97 -0.64 1.69
CA PHE A 43 7.59 0.32 0.78
C PHE A 43 9.09 0.33 0.95
N VAL A 44 9.82 0.39 -0.17
CA VAL A 44 11.28 0.48 -0.20
C VAL A 44 11.67 1.66 -1.06
N SER A 45 12.39 2.60 -0.46
CA SER A 45 12.84 3.82 -1.14
C SER A 45 13.95 3.51 -2.17
N PRO A 46 14.23 4.43 -3.09
CA PRO A 46 15.35 4.29 -4.02
C PRO A 46 16.72 4.17 -3.35
N THR A 47 16.82 4.51 -2.08
CA THR A 47 18.06 4.40 -1.27
C THR A 47 18.12 3.11 -0.47
N GLY A 48 17.02 2.32 -0.46
CA GLY A 48 16.92 1.07 0.29
C GLY A 48 16.33 1.21 1.70
N GLU A 49 15.87 2.40 2.08
CA GLU A 49 15.18 2.61 3.35
C GLU A 49 13.76 2.05 3.29
N SER A 50 13.31 1.43 4.38
CA SER A 50 12.06 0.67 4.43
C SER A 50 10.99 1.36 5.28
N LEU A 51 9.75 1.38 4.76
CA LEU A 51 8.55 1.78 5.47
C LEU A 51 7.53 0.64 5.38
N LEU A 52 7.16 0.04 6.49
CA LEU A 52 6.07 -0.93 6.56
C LEU A 52 4.83 -0.24 7.11
N VAL A 53 3.69 -0.41 6.45
CA VAL A 53 2.39 0.01 6.92
C VAL A 53 1.62 -1.22 7.33
N ASP A 54 1.27 -1.30 8.60
CA ASP A 54 0.56 -2.38 9.30
C ASP A 54 1.26 -3.76 9.24
N ALA A 55 0.77 -4.73 10.02
CA ALA A 55 1.40 -6.03 10.20
C ALA A 55 0.40 -7.21 10.17
N GLY A 56 -0.81 -7.00 9.69
CA GLY A 56 -1.84 -8.04 9.58
C GLY A 56 -2.35 -8.54 10.93
N TRP A 57 -2.90 -9.75 10.91
CA TRP A 57 -3.58 -10.39 12.02
C TRP A 57 -2.62 -10.99 13.04
N PRO A 58 -3.03 -11.07 14.32
CA PRO A 58 -2.32 -11.85 15.32
C PRO A 58 -2.63 -13.35 15.16
N GLY A 59 -1.79 -14.20 15.73
CA GLY A 59 -2.03 -15.64 15.78
C GLY A 59 -1.56 -16.38 14.53
N PHE A 60 -2.26 -17.43 14.14
CA PHE A 60 -1.94 -18.29 12.99
C PHE A 60 -0.47 -18.72 12.95
N ASP A 61 0.14 -19.00 14.13
CA ASP A 61 1.56 -19.33 14.30
C ASP A 61 2.52 -18.28 13.69
N GLY A 62 2.06 -17.03 13.51
CA GLY A 62 2.87 -15.96 12.93
C GLY A 62 2.84 -15.91 11.40
N ARG A 63 1.84 -16.50 10.77
CA ARG A 63 1.64 -16.54 9.32
C ARG A 63 1.92 -15.18 8.65
N ASP A 64 1.29 -14.10 9.16
CA ASP A 64 1.40 -12.79 8.52
C ASP A 64 2.80 -12.20 8.71
N ALA A 65 3.39 -12.38 9.88
CA ALA A 65 4.77 -11.98 10.12
C ALA A 65 5.77 -12.74 9.22
N ASP A 66 5.54 -14.04 8.95
CA ASP A 66 6.38 -14.83 8.05
C ASP A 66 6.22 -14.37 6.59
N ARG A 67 5.00 -14.00 6.16
CA ARG A 67 4.74 -13.45 4.83
C ARG A 67 5.40 -12.07 4.63
N ILE A 68 5.33 -11.22 5.65
CA ILE A 68 6.04 -9.92 5.66
C ILE A 68 7.55 -10.13 5.60
N LEU A 69 8.09 -11.06 6.40
CA LEU A 69 9.51 -11.41 6.38
C LEU A 69 9.96 -11.91 5.00
N ALA A 70 9.16 -12.76 4.34
CA ALA A 70 9.45 -13.24 2.98
C ALA A 70 9.52 -12.10 1.96
N ALA A 71 8.58 -11.14 2.01
CA ALA A 71 8.61 -9.96 1.15
C ALA A 71 9.81 -9.05 1.46
N ALA A 72 10.15 -8.86 2.74
CA ALA A 72 11.32 -8.10 3.16
C ALA A 72 12.62 -8.74 2.66
N GLN A 73 12.75 -10.05 2.76
CA GLN A 73 13.90 -10.81 2.22
C GLN A 73 14.00 -10.67 0.69
N GLN A 74 12.89 -10.77 -0.04
CA GLN A 74 12.85 -10.54 -1.47
C GLN A 74 13.27 -9.12 -1.86
N ALA A 75 12.95 -8.14 -1.01
CA ALA A 75 13.35 -6.74 -1.17
C ALA A 75 14.79 -6.45 -0.70
N GLY A 76 15.48 -7.43 -0.10
CA GLY A 76 16.82 -7.24 0.49
C GLY A 76 16.81 -6.49 1.82
N ILE A 77 15.65 -6.32 2.46
CA ILE A 77 15.45 -5.61 3.72
C ILE A 77 15.77 -6.53 4.89
N LYS A 78 16.58 -6.06 5.83
CA LYS A 78 17.00 -6.80 7.04
C LYS A 78 16.44 -6.25 8.33
N GLN A 79 15.78 -5.10 8.27
CA GLN A 79 15.12 -4.40 9.35
C GLN A 79 14.04 -3.48 8.78
N ILE A 80 13.05 -3.13 9.56
CA ILE A 80 12.07 -2.10 9.23
C ILE A 80 12.57 -0.77 9.82
N ASP A 81 12.88 0.21 8.95
CA ASP A 81 13.35 1.52 9.40
C ASP A 81 12.20 2.35 9.98
N HIS A 82 11.02 2.31 9.32
CA HIS A 82 9.81 2.97 9.77
C HIS A 82 8.64 1.99 9.75
N PHE A 83 7.93 1.85 10.86
CA PHE A 83 6.73 1.04 10.96
C PHE A 83 5.55 1.94 11.35
N VAL A 84 4.62 2.09 10.43
CA VAL A 84 3.38 2.85 10.63
C VAL A 84 2.26 1.90 10.97
N VAL A 85 1.55 2.16 12.07
CA VAL A 85 0.27 1.53 12.38
C VAL A 85 -0.83 2.51 12.07
N THR A 86 -1.69 2.15 11.12
CA THR A 86 -2.77 3.03 10.68
C THR A 86 -3.81 3.20 11.77
N HIS A 87 -4.25 2.11 12.35
CA HIS A 87 -5.17 2.06 13.47
C HIS A 87 -5.05 0.73 14.22
N TYR A 88 -5.77 0.57 15.34
CA TYR A 88 -5.50 -0.54 16.25
C TYR A 88 -6.50 -1.69 16.13
N HIS A 89 -7.09 -1.94 14.97
CA HIS A 89 -7.80 -3.19 14.72
C HIS A 89 -6.84 -4.37 14.59
N ALA A 90 -7.34 -5.57 14.84
CA ALA A 90 -6.51 -6.77 14.90
C ALA A 90 -5.83 -7.12 13.59
N ASP A 91 -6.46 -6.82 12.48
CA ASP A 91 -5.97 -7.07 11.12
C ASP A 91 -4.97 -6.02 10.60
N HIS A 92 -4.65 -5.03 11.43
CA HIS A 92 -3.63 -3.99 11.18
C HIS A 92 -2.50 -4.05 12.19
N ALA A 93 -2.80 -3.91 13.48
CA ALA A 93 -1.81 -3.89 14.55
C ALA A 93 -1.50 -5.28 15.12
N GLY A 94 -2.32 -6.29 14.81
CA GLY A 94 -2.31 -7.56 15.52
C GLY A 94 -1.04 -8.37 15.36
N GLY A 95 -0.46 -8.40 14.17
CA GLY A 95 0.77 -9.14 13.86
C GLY A 95 2.05 -8.51 14.41
N THR A 96 1.98 -7.28 14.96
CA THR A 96 3.17 -6.50 15.34
C THR A 96 4.14 -7.24 16.26
N ALA A 97 3.65 -7.91 17.31
CA ALA A 97 4.51 -8.64 18.25
C ALA A 97 5.23 -9.82 17.58
N GLN A 98 4.52 -10.56 16.72
CA GLN A 98 5.07 -11.69 15.99
C GLN A 98 6.07 -11.22 14.93
N LEU A 99 5.84 -10.08 14.29
CA LEU A 99 6.76 -9.46 13.34
C LEU A 99 8.02 -8.97 14.06
N ALA A 100 7.90 -8.23 15.17
CA ALA A 100 9.04 -7.70 15.92
C ALA A 100 9.96 -8.80 16.47
N ALA A 101 9.42 -10.00 16.71
CA ALA A 101 10.20 -11.18 17.09
C ALA A 101 11.02 -11.77 15.92
N ARG A 102 10.73 -11.42 14.67
CA ARG A 102 11.36 -11.94 13.44
C ARG A 102 12.23 -10.93 12.71
N LEU A 103 11.85 -9.67 12.76
CA LEU A 103 12.47 -8.60 12.00
C LEU A 103 12.59 -7.35 12.88
N PRO A 104 13.81 -6.79 13.10
CA PRO A 104 13.98 -5.59 13.91
C PRO A 104 13.19 -4.40 13.33
N ILE A 105 12.53 -3.66 14.23
CA ILE A 105 11.80 -2.42 13.90
C ILE A 105 12.51 -1.27 14.63
N ARG A 106 12.96 -0.25 13.90
CA ARG A 106 13.74 0.87 14.45
C ARG A 106 12.89 2.04 14.94
N HIS A 107 11.75 2.27 14.30
CA HIS A 107 10.93 3.44 14.57
C HIS A 107 9.46 3.10 14.41
N PHE A 108 8.69 3.22 15.48
CA PHE A 108 7.25 3.08 15.49
C PHE A 108 6.60 4.44 15.24
N ILE A 109 5.60 4.49 14.36
CA ILE A 109 4.86 5.69 13.98
C ILE A 109 3.38 5.37 14.05
N ASP A 110 2.63 6.13 14.82
CA ASP A 110 1.20 5.94 15.00
C ASP A 110 0.52 7.23 15.50
N ARG A 111 -0.73 7.15 15.89
CA ARG A 111 -1.51 8.26 16.42
C ARG A 111 -1.57 8.32 17.96
N GLY A 112 -0.63 7.66 18.63
CA GLY A 112 -0.53 7.63 20.09
C GLY A 112 -1.69 6.89 20.76
N ALA A 113 -2.04 7.27 21.99
CA ALA A 113 -3.12 6.66 22.76
C ALA A 113 -4.53 7.08 22.30
N ASN A 114 -4.69 7.66 21.14
CA ASN A 114 -5.97 8.04 20.56
C ASN A 114 -6.67 6.83 19.93
N PHE A 115 -7.21 5.95 20.76
CA PHE A 115 -7.94 4.74 20.33
C PHE A 115 -9.41 4.82 20.76
N SER A 116 -10.26 4.09 20.04
CA SER A 116 -11.68 3.88 20.34
C SER A 116 -11.88 2.66 21.24
N ASP A 117 -13.10 2.46 21.75
CA ASP A 117 -13.37 1.34 22.65
C ASP A 117 -13.20 -0.03 22.00
N ASP A 118 -13.50 -0.14 20.72
CA ASP A 118 -13.30 -1.38 19.92
C ASP A 118 -11.82 -1.71 19.70
N GLU A 119 -10.93 -0.71 19.76
CA GLU A 119 -9.48 -0.90 19.60
C GLU A 119 -8.73 -1.13 20.92
N ARG A 120 -9.38 -0.90 22.07
CA ARG A 120 -8.72 -0.87 23.39
C ARG A 120 -7.87 -2.10 23.69
N ALA A 121 -8.42 -3.29 23.43
CA ALA A 121 -7.72 -4.54 23.70
C ALA A 121 -6.48 -4.70 22.82
N GLN A 122 -6.61 -4.38 21.54
CA GLN A 122 -5.51 -4.50 20.57
C GLN A 122 -4.46 -3.43 20.79
N TYR A 123 -4.84 -2.20 21.15
CA TYR A 123 -3.90 -1.16 21.56
C TYR A 123 -3.09 -1.59 22.79
N GLY A 124 -3.74 -2.22 23.77
CA GLY A 124 -3.08 -2.75 24.95
C GLY A 124 -2.04 -3.85 24.63
N ALA A 125 -2.28 -4.64 23.59
CA ALA A 125 -1.34 -5.65 23.11
C ALA A 125 -0.21 -5.04 22.25
N TYR A 126 -0.52 -4.05 21.44
CA TYR A 126 0.43 -3.37 20.52
C TYR A 126 1.38 -2.43 21.27
N SER A 127 0.87 -1.58 22.14
CA SER A 127 1.62 -0.45 22.68
C SER A 127 2.92 -0.83 23.40
N PRO A 128 3.04 -2.00 24.09
CA PRO A 128 4.28 -2.42 24.72
C PRO A 128 5.36 -2.96 23.76
N VAL A 129 4.98 -3.36 22.54
CA VAL A 129 5.91 -4.03 21.59
C VAL A 129 7.10 -3.16 21.23
N GLY A 130 6.91 -1.86 21.12
CA GLY A 130 7.97 -0.90 20.84
C GLY A 130 8.60 -0.28 22.09
N ALA A 131 8.44 -0.85 23.28
CA ALA A 131 9.00 -0.28 24.52
C ALA A 131 10.52 -0.11 24.41
N GLY A 132 11.02 1.12 24.60
CA GLY A 132 12.44 1.44 24.47
C GLY A 132 12.94 1.70 23.03
N VAL A 133 12.08 1.53 22.02
CA VAL A 133 12.35 1.91 20.63
C VAL A 133 11.79 3.31 20.36
N ARG A 134 12.39 4.02 19.41
CA ARG A 134 11.87 5.32 18.96
C ARG A 134 10.42 5.19 18.55
N ARG A 135 9.56 6.09 19.04
CA ARG A 135 8.14 6.19 18.69
C ARG A 135 7.78 7.64 18.40
N THR A 136 6.99 7.86 17.38
CA THR A 136 6.48 9.18 16.99
C THR A 136 4.97 9.12 16.81
N GLU A 137 4.27 9.96 17.53
CA GLU A 137 2.86 10.24 17.30
C GLU A 137 2.72 11.27 16.19
N VAL A 138 1.90 10.96 15.16
CA VAL A 138 1.72 11.81 13.98
C VAL A 138 0.32 12.40 13.90
N LYS A 139 0.24 13.54 13.19
CA LYS A 139 -0.99 14.26 12.88
C LYS A 139 -0.99 14.72 11.43
N PRO A 140 -2.15 15.08 10.85
CA PRO A 140 -2.24 15.60 9.49
C PRO A 140 -1.33 16.83 9.29
N GLY A 141 -0.55 16.81 8.21
CA GLY A 141 0.45 17.83 7.88
C GLY A 141 1.87 17.50 8.35
N ASP A 142 2.07 16.47 9.16
CA ASP A 142 3.40 15.96 9.46
C ASP A 142 3.96 15.20 8.26
N SER A 143 5.29 15.07 8.20
CA SER A 143 5.98 14.24 7.21
C SER A 143 6.89 13.24 7.90
N ILE A 144 6.92 12.02 7.38
CA ILE A 144 7.87 10.98 7.79
C ILE A 144 9.13 11.17 6.96
N ALA A 145 10.25 11.46 7.62
CA ALA A 145 11.53 11.60 6.94
C ALA A 145 11.98 10.24 6.40
N MET A 146 12.11 10.13 5.08
CA MET A 146 12.55 8.94 4.36
C MET A 146 13.35 9.34 3.14
N ASP A 147 14.58 8.81 3.00
CA ASP A 147 15.47 9.19 1.93
C ASP A 147 14.93 8.86 0.53
N GLY A 148 14.90 9.86 -0.33
CA GLY A 148 14.44 9.72 -1.71
C GLY A 148 12.94 9.72 -1.91
N LEU A 149 12.14 9.80 -0.83
CA LEU A 149 10.68 9.89 -0.87
C LEU A 149 10.17 11.07 -0.05
N THR A 150 9.03 11.62 -0.44
CA THR A 150 8.21 12.45 0.43
C THR A 150 7.04 11.60 0.92
N VAL A 151 6.86 11.50 2.24
CA VAL A 151 5.79 10.75 2.87
C VAL A 151 5.02 11.70 3.79
N ASP A 152 3.86 12.15 3.33
CA ASP A 152 3.03 13.12 4.04
C ASP A 152 1.88 12.43 4.76
N VAL A 153 1.63 12.81 6.01
CA VAL A 153 0.47 12.35 6.79
C VAL A 153 -0.74 13.20 6.42
N ILE A 154 -1.76 12.59 5.83
CA ILE A 154 -2.96 13.30 5.33
C ILE A 154 -4.19 13.11 6.21
N ALA A 155 -4.20 12.07 7.04
CA ALA A 155 -5.20 11.88 8.10
C ALA A 155 -4.54 11.17 9.29
N ALA A 156 -4.99 11.44 10.50
CA ALA A 156 -4.63 10.73 11.73
C ALA A 156 -5.55 11.13 12.88
N GLY A 157 -5.89 10.17 13.75
CA GLY A 157 -6.59 10.45 15.02
C GLY A 157 -7.96 11.11 14.85
N GLY A 158 -8.65 10.84 13.73
CA GLY A 158 -9.95 11.43 13.42
C GLY A 158 -9.90 12.82 12.79
N SER A 159 -8.70 13.37 12.57
CA SER A 159 -8.47 14.63 11.85
C SER A 159 -7.93 14.37 10.46
N VAL A 160 -8.20 15.28 9.52
CA VAL A 160 -7.71 15.22 8.14
C VAL A 160 -6.98 16.51 7.77
N LEU A 161 -6.16 16.45 6.75
CA LEU A 161 -5.42 17.59 6.21
C LEU A 161 -6.39 18.68 5.76
N LYS A 162 -6.12 19.92 6.18
CA LYS A 162 -6.96 21.10 5.86
C LYS A 162 -6.36 21.97 4.76
N ALA A 163 -5.05 21.93 4.57
CA ALA A 163 -4.37 22.70 3.55
C ALA A 163 -3.89 21.78 2.41
N PRO A 164 -3.92 22.23 1.15
CA PRO A 164 -3.38 21.45 0.06
C PRO A 164 -1.89 21.12 0.27
N LEU A 165 -1.49 19.88 -0.07
CA LEU A 165 -0.09 19.47 0.00
C LEU A 165 0.80 20.28 -0.94
N ARG A 166 0.26 20.64 -2.11
CA ARG A 166 0.97 21.42 -3.12
C ARG A 166 0.02 22.39 -3.83
N GLY A 167 0.34 23.67 -3.75
CA GLY A 167 -0.43 24.72 -4.42
C GLY A 167 -1.84 24.90 -3.86
N GLN A 168 -2.80 25.20 -4.73
CA GLN A 168 -4.21 25.31 -4.36
C GLN A 168 -4.91 23.98 -4.65
N GLY A 169 -5.81 23.58 -3.74
CA GLY A 169 -6.65 22.41 -3.94
C GLY A 169 -7.49 22.53 -5.22
N ILE A 170 -7.72 21.39 -5.86
CA ILE A 170 -8.53 21.29 -7.07
C ILE A 170 -9.99 21.10 -6.67
N SER A 171 -10.91 21.94 -7.18
CA SER A 171 -12.35 21.77 -6.93
C SER A 171 -12.77 20.34 -7.21
N ASN A 172 -13.48 19.72 -6.26
CA ASN A 172 -13.96 18.35 -6.38
C ASN A 172 -15.46 18.32 -6.70
N PRO A 173 -15.85 18.11 -7.95
CA PRO A 173 -17.25 18.14 -8.37
C PRO A 173 -18.06 16.98 -7.75
N PHE A 174 -17.40 15.89 -7.35
CA PHE A 174 -18.03 14.70 -6.76
C PHE A 174 -18.56 14.93 -5.35
N CYS A 175 -18.20 16.03 -4.70
CA CYS A 175 -18.73 16.40 -3.38
C CYS A 175 -20.25 16.56 -3.36
N ALA A 176 -20.87 16.87 -4.51
CA ALA A 176 -22.33 16.99 -4.60
C ALA A 176 -23.03 15.61 -4.59
N GLU A 177 -22.33 14.54 -4.90
CA GLU A 177 -22.87 13.19 -5.02
C GLU A 177 -22.98 12.45 -3.69
N PHE A 178 -22.30 12.95 -2.65
CA PHE A 178 -22.28 12.33 -1.34
C PHE A 178 -22.55 13.34 -0.24
N LYS A 179 -23.46 12.99 0.67
CA LYS A 179 -23.71 13.75 1.90
C LYS A 179 -23.27 12.91 3.09
N PRO A 180 -22.40 13.43 3.96
CA PRO A 180 -22.03 12.75 5.18
C PRO A 180 -23.26 12.35 5.99
N GLN A 181 -23.27 11.17 6.53
CA GLN A 181 -24.30 10.68 7.42
C GLN A 181 -24.01 11.18 8.85
N GLY A 182 -25.03 11.42 9.66
CA GLY A 182 -24.86 11.88 11.05
C GLY A 182 -24.14 10.87 11.95
N ALA A 183 -24.33 9.56 11.68
CA ALA A 183 -23.40 8.51 12.11
C ALA A 183 -22.59 8.12 10.89
N ASP A 184 -21.32 7.73 11.05
CA ASP A 184 -20.57 7.16 9.94
C ASP A 184 -21.36 5.98 9.36
N ILE A 185 -21.25 5.74 8.05
CA ILE A 185 -22.05 4.76 7.29
C ILE A 185 -21.99 3.37 7.95
N THR A 186 -20.95 3.11 8.69
CA THR A 186 -20.84 1.93 9.52
C THR A 186 -21.64 2.14 10.80
N SER A 187 -22.41 1.15 11.17
CA SER A 187 -23.05 1.04 12.48
C SER A 187 -22.08 1.05 13.67
N ARG A 188 -20.78 1.09 13.37
CA ARG A 188 -19.70 1.33 14.31
C ARG A 188 -19.50 2.84 14.37
N ALA A 189 -19.95 3.42 15.43
CA ALA A 189 -20.02 4.82 15.75
C ALA A 189 -19.04 5.74 14.98
N ALA A 190 -19.46 6.96 14.70
CA ALA A 190 -18.63 8.04 14.09
C ALA A 190 -17.24 8.23 14.72
N ASP A 191 -16.98 7.57 15.84
CA ASP A 191 -15.74 7.58 16.63
C ASP A 191 -14.97 6.25 16.59
N GLY A 192 -15.32 5.32 15.70
CA GLY A 192 -14.63 4.03 15.56
C GLY A 192 -13.17 4.14 15.11
N GLY A 193 -12.40 3.07 15.28
CA GLY A 193 -10.99 3.01 14.95
C GLY A 193 -10.68 3.39 13.51
N ASP A 194 -11.51 2.94 12.57
CA ASP A 194 -11.38 3.20 11.13
C ASP A 194 -11.31 4.71 10.82
N SER A 195 -12.24 5.50 11.39
CA SER A 195 -12.30 6.96 11.18
C SER A 195 -11.06 7.71 11.67
N ARG A 196 -10.22 7.05 12.47
CA ARG A 196 -9.01 7.59 13.08
C ARG A 196 -7.73 7.12 12.37
N SER A 197 -7.84 6.40 11.27
CA SER A 197 -6.69 5.86 10.53
C SER A 197 -5.64 6.91 10.21
N VAL A 198 -4.37 6.52 10.37
CA VAL A 198 -3.24 7.24 9.78
C VAL A 198 -3.24 6.96 8.30
N SER A 199 -3.40 8.01 7.50
CA SER A 199 -3.37 7.91 6.04
C SER A 199 -2.16 8.65 5.50
N LEU A 200 -1.51 8.08 4.49
CA LEU A 200 -0.26 8.60 3.94
C LEU A 200 -0.40 8.90 2.45
N PHE A 201 0.29 9.95 2.01
CA PHE A 201 0.48 10.30 0.62
C PHE A 201 1.98 10.26 0.30
N LEU A 202 2.37 9.38 -0.64
CA LEU A 202 3.77 9.17 -0.98
C LEU A 202 4.07 9.75 -2.36
N THR A 203 5.21 10.43 -2.48
CA THR A 203 5.68 11.03 -3.73
C THR A 203 7.12 10.63 -4.01
N TYR A 204 7.35 10.13 -5.23
CA TYR A 204 8.69 9.89 -5.78
C TYR A 204 8.84 10.60 -7.15
N GLY A 205 9.51 11.73 -7.15
CA GLY A 205 9.57 12.56 -8.35
C GLY A 205 8.18 12.96 -8.85
N ARG A 206 7.78 12.42 -10.02
CA ARG A 206 6.42 12.63 -10.59
C ARG A 206 5.42 11.55 -10.18
N PHE A 207 5.89 10.41 -9.68
CA PHE A 207 5.01 9.32 -9.24
C PHE A 207 4.34 9.64 -7.90
N ARG A 208 3.06 9.28 -7.76
CA ARG A 208 2.26 9.52 -6.55
C ARG A 208 1.38 8.31 -6.23
N THR A 209 1.30 7.99 -4.94
CA THR A 209 0.40 6.96 -4.42
C THR A 209 -0.17 7.36 -3.07
N ALA A 210 -1.35 6.85 -2.74
CA ALA A 210 -2.01 7.08 -1.46
C ALA A 210 -2.40 5.76 -0.82
N ILE A 211 -2.20 5.65 0.49
CA ILE A 211 -2.70 4.59 1.36
C ILE A 211 -3.52 5.23 2.47
N MET A 212 -4.78 4.84 2.57
CA MET A 212 -5.75 5.52 3.43
C MET A 212 -5.97 4.79 4.77
N GLY A 213 -5.43 3.57 4.93
CA GLY A 213 -5.90 2.66 5.96
C GLY A 213 -7.38 2.37 5.75
N ASP A 214 -8.14 2.33 6.83
CA ASP A 214 -9.58 2.06 6.80
C ASP A 214 -10.43 3.34 6.93
N LEU A 215 -9.85 4.49 6.51
CA LEU A 215 -10.52 5.80 6.61
C LEU A 215 -11.92 5.75 6.00
N THR A 216 -12.90 6.19 6.78
CA THR A 216 -14.33 6.06 6.43
C THR A 216 -14.79 7.11 5.42
N TRP A 217 -15.90 6.85 4.72
CA TRP A 217 -16.48 7.76 3.72
C TRP A 217 -16.70 9.18 4.25
N ASN A 218 -17.12 9.34 5.51
CA ASN A 218 -17.29 10.66 6.10
C ASN A 218 -15.96 11.42 6.23
N LYS A 219 -14.90 10.71 6.60
CA LYS A 219 -13.55 11.30 6.71
C LYS A 219 -12.91 11.54 5.34
N GLU A 220 -13.16 10.66 4.38
CA GLU A 220 -12.79 10.90 2.99
C GLU A 220 -13.47 12.15 2.42
N PHE A 221 -14.77 12.35 2.72
CA PHE A 221 -15.48 13.56 2.35
C PHE A 221 -14.86 14.80 3.02
N GLU A 222 -14.57 14.73 4.32
CA GLU A 222 -13.94 15.83 5.06
C GLU A 222 -12.57 16.20 4.49
N LEU A 223 -11.80 15.22 4.01
CA LEU A 223 -10.51 15.42 3.38
C LEU A 223 -10.63 16.03 1.98
N MET A 224 -11.58 15.54 1.18
CA MET A 224 -11.62 15.77 -0.26
C MET A 224 -12.58 16.88 -0.70
N CYS A 225 -13.37 17.45 0.24
CA CYS A 225 -14.39 18.45 -0.07
C CYS A 225 -14.18 19.77 0.68
N PRO A 226 -14.45 20.91 0.02
CA PRO A 226 -14.98 21.07 -1.34
C PRO A 226 -13.92 20.95 -2.44
N ALA A 227 -12.65 20.76 -2.07
CA ALA A 227 -11.53 20.68 -3.01
C ALA A 227 -10.59 19.55 -2.60
N ASN A 228 -10.09 18.82 -3.60
CA ASN A 228 -9.07 17.78 -3.43
C ASN A 228 -7.72 18.41 -3.06
N PRO A 229 -7.18 18.19 -1.84
CA PRO A 229 -5.91 18.76 -1.42
C PRO A 229 -4.69 17.96 -1.91
N LEU A 230 -4.88 16.77 -2.48
CA LEU A 230 -3.85 15.79 -2.81
C LEU A 230 -3.46 15.85 -4.29
N GLY A 231 -4.42 16.17 -5.16
CA GLY A 231 -4.30 16.02 -6.61
C GLY A 231 -4.46 14.57 -7.05
N ASP A 232 -4.00 14.28 -8.28
CA ASP A 232 -4.08 12.94 -8.88
C ASP A 232 -3.04 12.00 -8.28
N VAL A 233 -3.35 10.70 -8.26
CA VAL A 233 -2.39 9.63 -7.95
C VAL A 233 -2.18 8.73 -9.16
N ASP A 234 -1.02 8.09 -9.26
CA ASP A 234 -0.75 7.07 -10.27
C ASP A 234 -1.33 5.73 -9.85
N VAL A 235 -1.13 5.36 -8.57
CA VAL A 235 -1.66 4.14 -7.98
C VAL A 235 -2.44 4.47 -6.70
N TYR A 236 -3.62 3.89 -6.56
CA TYR A 236 -4.43 3.93 -5.36
C TYR A 236 -4.36 2.58 -4.66
N LEU A 237 -3.83 2.54 -3.42
CA LEU A 237 -3.99 1.39 -2.55
C LEU A 237 -5.39 1.44 -1.96
N VAL A 238 -6.21 0.45 -2.32
CA VAL A 238 -7.65 0.50 -2.07
C VAL A 238 -7.93 0.50 -0.57
N SER A 239 -8.64 1.52 -0.10
CA SER A 239 -8.98 1.70 1.32
C SER A 239 -9.74 0.51 1.88
N HIS A 240 -9.47 0.16 3.13
CA HIS A 240 -10.24 -0.80 3.93
C HIS A 240 -10.44 -2.14 3.21
N HIS A 241 -9.37 -2.65 2.59
CA HIS A 241 -9.37 -3.93 1.85
C HIS A 241 -10.42 -4.02 0.74
N GLY A 242 -10.99 -2.88 0.32
CA GLY A 242 -12.15 -2.84 -0.59
C GLY A 242 -13.48 -3.09 0.10
N SER A 243 -13.64 -2.72 1.37
CA SER A 243 -14.93 -2.67 2.08
C SER A 243 -15.83 -1.57 1.48
N ASP A 244 -17.14 -1.73 1.63
CA ASP A 244 -18.16 -0.77 1.18
C ASP A 244 -18.28 0.48 2.08
N THR A 245 -17.47 0.58 3.13
CA THR A 245 -17.44 1.68 4.09
C THR A 245 -16.33 2.70 3.85
N SER A 246 -15.45 2.39 2.88
CA SER A 246 -14.30 3.21 2.50
C SER A 246 -14.12 3.20 0.97
N GLY A 247 -13.26 4.06 0.44
CA GLY A 247 -13.09 4.18 -1.01
C GLY A 247 -14.30 4.82 -1.68
N SER A 248 -14.82 5.89 -1.12
CA SER A 248 -16.01 6.59 -1.62
C SER A 248 -15.82 7.13 -3.05
N PRO A 249 -16.90 7.28 -3.82
CA PRO A 249 -16.84 7.96 -5.12
C PRO A 249 -16.18 9.35 -5.06
N VAL A 250 -16.37 10.07 -3.93
CA VAL A 250 -15.78 11.40 -3.70
C VAL A 250 -14.27 11.34 -3.67
N LEU A 251 -13.70 10.34 -2.99
CA LEU A 251 -12.26 10.13 -2.93
C LEU A 251 -11.73 9.60 -4.26
N VAL A 252 -12.27 8.48 -4.72
CA VAL A 252 -11.66 7.70 -5.80
C VAL A 252 -11.72 8.44 -7.13
N ASN A 253 -12.85 9.09 -7.44
CA ASN A 253 -12.98 9.92 -8.65
C ASN A 253 -12.06 11.16 -8.62
N ALA A 254 -11.84 11.76 -7.44
CA ALA A 254 -10.98 12.92 -7.31
C ALA A 254 -9.49 12.57 -7.37
N LEU A 255 -9.10 11.37 -6.94
CA LEU A 255 -7.72 10.87 -7.05
C LEU A 255 -7.35 10.44 -8.47
N ARG A 256 -8.31 10.04 -9.30
CA ARG A 256 -8.11 9.64 -10.72
C ARG A 256 -6.93 8.67 -10.92
N PRO A 257 -6.89 7.54 -10.21
CA PRO A 257 -5.78 6.60 -10.32
C PRO A 257 -5.72 5.97 -11.71
N ARG A 258 -4.53 5.53 -12.12
CA ARG A 258 -4.29 4.75 -13.36
C ARG A 258 -4.35 3.26 -13.09
N ALA A 259 -4.00 2.87 -11.89
CA ALA A 259 -4.15 1.52 -11.37
C ALA A 259 -4.56 1.58 -9.91
N ALA A 260 -5.23 0.53 -9.45
CA ALA A 260 -5.57 0.30 -8.05
C ALA A 260 -5.04 -1.06 -7.61
N ILE A 261 -4.58 -1.18 -6.37
CA ILE A 261 -4.17 -2.44 -5.77
C ILE A 261 -5.01 -2.65 -4.52
N MET A 262 -5.72 -3.76 -4.45
CA MET A 262 -6.63 -4.10 -3.35
C MET A 262 -6.05 -5.22 -2.50
N ASN A 263 -5.83 -4.94 -1.24
CA ASN A 263 -5.28 -5.85 -0.22
C ASN A 263 -6.38 -6.71 0.45
N ASN A 264 -7.36 -7.13 -0.34
CA ASN A 264 -8.44 -7.99 0.13
C ASN A 264 -7.97 -9.41 0.46
N GLY A 265 -8.69 -10.05 1.38
CA GLY A 265 -8.65 -11.50 1.58
C GLY A 265 -9.74 -12.21 0.77
N PRO A 266 -9.87 -13.54 0.95
CA PRO A 266 -10.91 -14.30 0.24
C PRO A 266 -12.32 -13.93 0.68
N ARG A 267 -12.50 -13.59 1.97
CA ARG A 267 -13.81 -13.32 2.59
C ARG A 267 -13.89 -11.99 3.33
N LYS A 268 -12.82 -11.24 3.41
CA LYS A 268 -12.77 -9.89 3.98
C LYS A 268 -12.33 -8.89 2.91
N GLY A 269 -13.05 -7.80 2.80
CA GLY A 269 -12.85 -6.82 1.73
C GLY A 269 -13.38 -7.31 0.38
N GLY A 270 -13.04 -6.60 -0.68
CA GLY A 270 -13.49 -6.91 -2.04
C GLY A 270 -15.01 -6.91 -2.19
N ALA A 271 -15.68 -5.92 -1.60
CA ALA A 271 -17.14 -5.73 -1.72
C ALA A 271 -17.51 -5.35 -3.16
N ILE A 272 -18.68 -5.81 -3.60
CA ILE A 272 -19.24 -5.55 -4.94
C ILE A 272 -19.23 -4.04 -5.24
N GLN A 273 -19.63 -3.22 -4.28
CA GLN A 273 -19.68 -1.76 -4.43
C GLN A 273 -18.30 -1.17 -4.76
N THR A 274 -17.23 -1.68 -4.15
CA THR A 274 -15.86 -1.23 -4.45
C THR A 274 -15.47 -1.53 -5.89
N PHE A 275 -15.77 -2.75 -6.38
CA PHE A 275 -15.54 -3.09 -7.78
C PHE A 275 -16.32 -2.18 -8.72
N GLU A 276 -17.58 -1.89 -8.40
CA GLU A 276 -18.43 -1.01 -9.20
C GLU A 276 -17.89 0.43 -9.25
N ILE A 277 -17.47 1.00 -8.10
CA ILE A 277 -16.87 2.35 -8.06
C ILE A 277 -15.63 2.39 -8.94
N LEU A 278 -14.71 1.45 -8.78
CA LEU A 278 -13.46 1.40 -9.56
C LEU A 278 -13.72 1.18 -11.05
N SER A 279 -14.72 0.39 -11.42
CA SER A 279 -15.06 0.11 -12.83
C SER A 279 -15.67 1.31 -13.57
N ARG A 280 -16.26 2.26 -12.84
CA ARG A 280 -16.87 3.48 -13.40
C ARG A 280 -15.87 4.62 -13.59
N LEU A 281 -14.62 4.45 -13.13
CA LEU A 281 -13.61 5.49 -13.29
C LEU A 281 -13.27 5.72 -14.77
N PRO A 282 -13.08 6.97 -15.19
CA PRO A 282 -12.64 7.29 -16.54
C PRO A 282 -11.28 6.65 -16.86
N GLY A 283 -11.12 6.12 -18.07
CA GLY A 283 -9.81 5.65 -18.55
C GLY A 283 -9.46 4.20 -18.24
N SER A 284 -10.42 3.37 -17.82
CA SER A 284 -10.19 1.93 -17.57
C SER A 284 -9.06 1.67 -16.58
N VAL A 285 -9.32 1.91 -15.31
CA VAL A 285 -8.37 1.66 -14.22
C VAL A 285 -8.14 0.16 -14.06
N ASP A 286 -6.89 -0.27 -14.12
CA ASP A 286 -6.55 -1.65 -13.80
C ASP A 286 -6.64 -1.90 -12.30
N LEU A 287 -7.43 -2.89 -11.91
CA LEU A 287 -7.48 -3.36 -10.53
C LEU A 287 -6.64 -4.62 -10.38
N TRP A 288 -5.69 -4.58 -9.46
CA TRP A 288 -4.91 -5.72 -8.99
C TRP A 288 -5.41 -6.14 -7.61
N GLN A 289 -5.49 -7.44 -7.36
CA GLN A 289 -6.05 -7.99 -6.12
C GLN A 289 -5.04 -8.87 -5.41
N ASN A 290 -4.93 -8.76 -4.10
CA ASN A 290 -4.15 -9.71 -3.32
C ASN A 290 -4.81 -11.10 -3.33
N HIS A 291 -6.13 -11.12 -3.31
CA HIS A 291 -6.87 -12.38 -3.26
C HIS A 291 -8.11 -12.37 -4.15
N TYR A 292 -8.53 -13.55 -4.59
CA TYR A 292 -9.87 -13.72 -5.16
C TYR A 292 -10.91 -13.42 -4.10
N SER A 293 -11.83 -12.49 -4.36
CA SER A 293 -12.92 -12.17 -3.45
C SER A 293 -14.10 -13.10 -3.67
N VAL A 294 -14.47 -13.88 -2.63
CA VAL A 294 -15.65 -14.74 -2.66
C VAL A 294 -16.93 -13.92 -2.78
N SER A 295 -17.01 -12.80 -2.05
CA SER A 295 -18.18 -11.89 -2.09
C SER A 295 -18.31 -11.17 -3.43
N GLY A 296 -17.20 -10.87 -4.11
CA GLY A 296 -17.21 -10.28 -5.44
C GLY A 296 -17.71 -11.24 -6.52
N GLY A 297 -17.55 -12.56 -6.29
CA GLY A 297 -17.98 -13.58 -7.26
C GLY A 297 -17.24 -13.47 -8.61
N GLN A 298 -17.54 -14.37 -9.52
CA GLN A 298 -16.86 -14.44 -10.81
C GLN A 298 -17.00 -13.17 -11.66
N GLN A 299 -18.09 -12.46 -11.53
CA GLN A 299 -18.41 -11.30 -12.38
C GLN A 299 -17.67 -10.02 -11.99
N HIS A 300 -17.17 -9.90 -10.76
CA HIS A 300 -16.48 -8.70 -10.28
C HIS A 300 -14.97 -8.89 -10.13
N ASN A 301 -14.53 -10.13 -9.80
CA ASN A 301 -13.10 -10.41 -9.75
C ASN A 301 -12.44 -10.18 -11.11
N ARG A 302 -11.21 -9.73 -11.08
CA ARG A 302 -10.41 -9.52 -12.30
C ARG A 302 -9.90 -10.85 -12.84
N PRO A 303 -9.42 -10.90 -14.10
CA PRO A 303 -8.74 -12.09 -14.63
C PRO A 303 -7.59 -12.54 -13.71
N GLU A 304 -7.37 -13.85 -13.61
CA GLU A 304 -6.41 -14.45 -12.66
C GLU A 304 -5.00 -13.86 -12.69
N MET A 305 -4.56 -13.34 -13.83
CA MET A 305 -3.25 -12.69 -13.94
C MET A 305 -3.11 -11.44 -13.05
N PHE A 306 -4.23 -10.81 -12.70
CA PHE A 306 -4.28 -9.65 -11.80
C PHE A 306 -4.47 -10.04 -10.33
N ILE A 307 -4.66 -11.33 -10.00
CA ILE A 307 -4.95 -11.81 -8.65
C ILE A 307 -3.76 -12.60 -8.12
N ALA A 308 -3.20 -12.21 -6.99
CA ALA A 308 -2.03 -12.88 -6.43
C ALA A 308 -2.38 -14.24 -5.82
N ASN A 309 -3.48 -14.38 -5.10
CA ASN A 309 -3.86 -15.61 -4.41
C ASN A 309 -5.30 -16.02 -4.77
N LEU A 310 -5.50 -17.32 -5.01
CA LEU A 310 -6.79 -17.87 -5.46
C LEU A 310 -7.41 -18.82 -4.44
N SER A 311 -6.60 -19.46 -3.59
CA SER A 311 -7.04 -20.49 -2.65
C SER A 311 -7.55 -19.91 -1.35
N GLU A 312 -8.76 -20.26 -0.95
CA GLU A 312 -9.28 -19.93 0.39
C GLU A 312 -8.61 -20.75 1.51
N GLY A 313 -7.80 -21.76 1.17
CA GLY A 313 -7.26 -22.70 2.14
C GLY A 313 -8.25 -23.76 2.59
N ALA A 314 -8.05 -24.26 3.82
CA ALA A 314 -8.90 -25.28 4.46
C ALA A 314 -9.19 -24.89 5.92
N PRO A 315 -10.23 -25.41 6.55
CA PRO A 315 -10.42 -25.22 7.99
C PRO A 315 -9.19 -25.68 8.77
N LEU A 316 -8.85 -24.97 9.85
CA LEU A 316 -7.75 -25.36 10.72
C LEU A 316 -7.98 -26.74 11.34
N PRO A 317 -6.92 -27.54 11.58
CA PRO A 317 -7.06 -28.82 12.26
C PRO A 317 -7.75 -28.65 13.62
N GLY A 318 -8.80 -29.46 13.87
CA GLY A 318 -9.59 -29.38 15.09
C GLY A 318 -10.65 -28.27 15.13
N ALA A 319 -10.80 -27.50 14.06
CA ALA A 319 -11.87 -26.50 13.96
C ALA A 319 -13.26 -27.15 13.97
N PRO A 320 -14.30 -26.47 14.49
CA PRO A 320 -15.67 -26.95 14.46
C PRO A 320 -16.16 -27.23 13.04
N ALA A 321 -17.12 -28.14 12.90
CA ALA A 321 -17.75 -28.41 11.60
C ALA A 321 -18.34 -27.11 11.03
N GLY A 322 -18.03 -26.82 9.76
CA GLY A 322 -18.45 -25.58 9.09
C GLY A 322 -17.60 -24.34 9.38
N ALA A 323 -16.47 -24.48 10.08
CA ALA A 323 -15.53 -23.37 10.24
C ALA A 323 -15.04 -22.87 8.88
N ALA A 324 -14.82 -21.55 8.79
CA ALA A 324 -14.30 -20.94 7.59
C ALA A 324 -12.91 -21.47 7.23
N PRO A 325 -12.60 -21.64 5.94
CA PRO A 325 -11.25 -21.98 5.51
C PRO A 325 -10.24 -20.90 5.93
N VAL A 326 -9.02 -21.32 6.20
CA VAL A 326 -7.89 -20.42 6.49
C VAL A 326 -6.72 -20.79 5.57
N HIS A 327 -6.24 -19.85 4.82
CA HIS A 327 -5.05 -20.04 3.99
C HIS A 327 -3.80 -19.82 4.85
N THR A 328 -3.14 -20.92 5.25
CA THR A 328 -1.94 -20.89 6.11
C THR A 328 -0.64 -21.00 5.32
N GLY A 329 -0.69 -21.31 4.03
CA GLY A 329 0.47 -21.49 3.16
C GLY A 329 1.20 -20.21 2.79
N ALA A 330 2.21 -20.37 1.95
CA ALA A 330 2.93 -19.26 1.34
C ALA A 330 1.95 -18.38 0.55
N ALA A 331 2.09 -17.07 0.69
CA ALA A 331 1.30 -16.11 -0.04
C ALA A 331 2.14 -15.42 -1.11
N TYR A 332 1.43 -14.98 -2.14
CA TYR A 332 1.96 -14.15 -3.19
C TYR A 332 1.56 -12.70 -2.95
N TRP A 333 2.35 -11.77 -3.47
CA TRP A 333 2.12 -10.32 -3.36
C TRP A 333 1.95 -9.68 -4.73
N ILE A 334 1.36 -8.50 -4.74
CA ILE A 334 1.41 -7.60 -5.87
C ILE A 334 2.57 -6.61 -5.62
N LYS A 335 3.50 -6.52 -6.58
CA LYS A 335 4.63 -5.59 -6.50
C LYS A 335 4.43 -4.42 -7.45
N LEU A 336 4.54 -3.22 -6.94
CA LEU A 336 4.66 -1.96 -7.66
C LEU A 336 6.13 -1.55 -7.70
N SER A 337 6.63 -1.10 -8.87
CA SER A 337 7.95 -0.49 -9.02
C SER A 337 7.83 0.80 -9.81
N ALA A 338 8.07 1.93 -9.18
CA ALA A 338 7.92 3.26 -9.76
C ALA A 338 9.26 3.94 -10.04
N ARG A 339 9.31 4.79 -11.06
CA ARG A 339 10.45 5.64 -11.40
C ARG A 339 10.11 7.11 -11.16
N ALA A 340 11.16 7.92 -10.97
CA ALA A 340 11.01 9.35 -10.68
C ALA A 340 10.32 10.15 -11.80
N ASP A 341 10.29 9.63 -13.03
CA ASP A 341 9.60 10.26 -14.17
C ASP A 341 8.08 10.02 -14.15
N GLY A 342 7.57 9.22 -13.20
CA GLY A 342 6.16 8.87 -13.06
C GLY A 342 5.74 7.63 -13.86
N SER A 343 6.68 6.95 -14.53
CA SER A 343 6.43 5.61 -15.07
C SER A 343 6.49 4.57 -13.96
N PHE A 344 5.74 3.49 -14.10
CA PHE A 344 5.75 2.39 -13.14
C PHE A 344 5.37 1.06 -13.77
N THR A 345 5.67 -0.01 -13.08
CA THR A 345 5.23 -1.37 -13.40
C THR A 345 4.50 -1.96 -12.19
N ILE A 346 3.52 -2.80 -12.46
CA ILE A 346 2.90 -3.65 -11.43
C ILE A 346 3.05 -5.09 -11.88
N SER A 347 3.46 -5.96 -10.96
CA SER A 347 3.66 -7.38 -11.21
C SER A 347 3.00 -8.25 -10.14
N ASN A 348 2.53 -9.42 -10.57
CA ASN A 348 1.96 -10.46 -9.72
C ASN A 348 3.03 -11.53 -9.49
N SER A 349 3.44 -11.75 -8.24
CA SER A 349 4.50 -12.69 -7.90
C SER A 349 4.13 -14.15 -8.14
N ARG A 350 2.83 -14.50 -8.21
CA ARG A 350 2.36 -15.86 -8.52
C ARG A 350 2.53 -16.22 -9.99
N THR A 351 2.18 -15.29 -10.88
CA THR A 351 2.09 -15.55 -12.34
C THR A 351 3.24 -14.96 -13.12
N ALA A 352 4.07 -14.12 -12.49
CA ALA A 352 5.08 -13.28 -13.13
C ALA A 352 4.50 -12.31 -14.20
N PHE A 353 3.16 -12.17 -14.26
CA PHE A 353 2.53 -11.20 -15.14
C PHE A 353 2.90 -9.78 -14.69
N THR A 354 3.36 -8.98 -15.65
CA THR A 354 3.78 -7.58 -15.41
C THR A 354 3.12 -6.68 -16.43
N LYS A 355 2.62 -5.53 -15.97
CA LYS A 355 2.10 -4.46 -16.83
C LYS A 355 2.86 -3.18 -16.60
N GLU A 356 3.22 -2.51 -17.69
CA GLU A 356 3.93 -1.22 -17.66
C GLU A 356 2.95 -0.07 -17.87
N TYR A 357 3.21 1.03 -17.17
CA TYR A 357 2.45 2.27 -17.23
C TYR A 357 3.41 3.43 -17.54
N PRO A 358 3.33 4.06 -18.72
CA PRO A 358 4.20 5.18 -19.08
C PRO A 358 3.91 6.39 -18.17
N PRO A 359 4.76 7.42 -18.12
CA PRO A 359 4.47 8.66 -17.39
C PRO A 359 3.14 9.27 -17.84
N ARG A 360 2.45 10.00 -16.93
CA ARG A 360 1.32 10.86 -17.34
C ARG A 360 1.82 11.91 -18.33
N GLN A 361 1.03 12.12 -19.38
CA GLN A 361 1.27 13.17 -20.35
C GLN A 361 0.95 14.55 -19.79
#